data_1bb0d9597b8392058fcf45b74e4eca89
#
_entry.id   1bb0d9597b8392058fcf45b74e4eca89
#
_cell.length_a   1.000
_cell.length_b   1.000
_cell.length_c   1.000
_cell.angle_alpha   90.00
_cell.angle_beta   90.00
_cell.angle_gamma   90.00
#
_symmetry.space_group_name_H-M   'P 1'
#
loop_
_entity.id
_entity.type
_entity.pdbx_description
1 polymer ?
#
loop_
_entity_poly.entity_id
_entity_poly.type
_entity_poly.pdbx_seq_one_letter_code
_entity_poly.pdbx_strand_id
1 'polypeptide(L)'
;DWHNRSAGFRIALFDSTQFGKGYGSQATRLMVQYGFETLNLHRIELEVYDFNPRAAHVYEKAGFVREGEKRDALFWQGSYHKAIVMSILQPDYENDRGR
;
A
#
# COMPACT_ATOMS: atom_id res chain seq x y z
N ASP A 1 11.65 3.80 9.74
CA ASP A 1 12.32 5.00 10.26
C ASP A 1 11.56 5.55 11.46
N TRP A 2 12.06 5.25 12.66
CA TRP A 2 11.38 5.67 13.89
C TRP A 2 11.45 7.16 14.14
N HIS A 3 12.47 7.82 13.65
CA HIS A 3 12.60 9.26 13.84
C HIS A 3 11.43 10.01 13.18
N ASN A 4 11.06 9.60 11.99
CA ASN A 4 9.95 10.20 11.26
C ASN A 4 8.64 9.44 11.48
N ARG A 5 8.66 8.36 12.23
CA ARG A 5 7.52 7.48 12.47
C ARG A 5 6.89 7.03 11.15
N SER A 6 7.73 6.56 10.24
CA SER A 6 7.26 6.08 8.95
C SER A 6 7.77 4.67 8.68
N ALA A 7 7.04 3.95 7.88
CA ALA A 7 7.40 2.61 7.44
C ALA A 7 7.06 2.44 5.97
N GLY A 8 7.92 1.74 5.25
CA GLY A 8 7.71 1.41 3.86
C GLY A 8 7.53 -0.09 3.70
N PHE A 9 6.58 -0.49 2.89
CA PHE A 9 6.33 -1.89 2.57
C PHE A 9 6.45 -2.10 1.08
N ARG A 10 7.21 -3.14 0.70
CA ARG A 10 7.26 -3.60 -0.67
C ARG A 10 6.46 -4.88 -0.75
N ILE A 11 5.27 -4.78 -1.29
CA ILE A 11 4.45 -5.97 -1.48
C ILE A 11 4.48 -6.32 -2.95
N ALA A 12 5.36 -7.25 -3.31
CA ALA A 12 5.37 -7.83 -4.64
C ALA A 12 4.40 -9.00 -4.64
N LEU A 13 3.12 -8.70 -4.74
CA LEU A 13 2.10 -9.73 -4.80
C LEU A 13 1.93 -10.15 -6.24
N PHE A 14 2.58 -11.25 -6.59
CA PHE A 14 2.48 -11.82 -7.93
C PHE A 14 1.24 -12.69 -8.08
N ASP A 15 0.59 -13.04 -6.96
CA ASP A 15 -0.59 -13.89 -6.98
C ASP A 15 -1.85 -13.04 -6.80
N SER A 16 -2.42 -12.61 -7.93
CA SER A 16 -3.62 -11.78 -7.91
C SER A 16 -4.86 -12.54 -7.47
N THR A 17 -4.81 -13.88 -7.40
CA THR A 17 -5.98 -14.64 -6.98
C THR A 17 -6.32 -14.40 -5.51
N GLN A 18 -5.33 -14.10 -4.69
CA GLN A 18 -5.57 -13.82 -3.27
C GLN A 18 -6.37 -12.53 -3.08
N PHE A 19 -6.15 -11.54 -3.92
CA PHE A 19 -6.93 -10.31 -3.87
C PHE A 19 -8.39 -10.55 -4.25
N GLY A 20 -8.62 -11.45 -5.19
CA GLY A 20 -9.98 -11.79 -5.61
C GLY A 20 -10.82 -12.44 -4.52
N LYS A 21 -10.19 -12.95 -3.48
CA LYS A 21 -10.88 -13.60 -2.36
C LYS A 21 -11.05 -12.68 -1.16
N GLY A 22 -10.66 -11.43 -1.25
CA GLY A 22 -10.78 -10.47 -0.17
C GLY A 22 -9.69 -10.52 0.88
N TYR A 23 -8.78 -11.47 0.80
CA TYR A 23 -7.70 -11.60 1.79
C TYR A 23 -6.76 -10.42 1.77
N GLY A 24 -6.50 -9.87 0.58
CA GLY A 24 -5.65 -8.69 0.46
C GLY A 24 -6.23 -7.49 1.19
N SER A 25 -7.55 -7.30 1.12
CA SER A 25 -8.21 -6.19 1.81
C SER A 25 -8.09 -6.32 3.31
N GLN A 26 -8.36 -7.52 3.84
CA GLN A 26 -8.26 -7.76 5.28
C GLN A 26 -6.84 -7.58 5.78
N ALA A 27 -5.86 -8.15 5.08
CA ALA A 27 -4.46 -8.04 5.48
C ALA A 27 -4.00 -6.58 5.46
N THR A 28 -4.42 -5.82 4.46
CA THR A 28 -4.06 -4.41 4.35
C THR A 28 -4.63 -3.62 5.52
N ARG A 29 -5.90 -3.83 5.85
CA ARG A 29 -6.53 -3.12 6.97
C ARG A 29 -5.86 -3.45 8.29
N LEU A 30 -5.52 -4.71 8.52
CA LEU A 30 -4.84 -5.13 9.75
C LEU A 30 -3.45 -4.53 9.84
N MET A 31 -2.73 -4.46 8.72
CA MET A 31 -1.40 -3.86 8.66
C MET A 31 -1.47 -2.38 8.99
N VAL A 32 -2.43 -1.66 8.41
CA VAL A 32 -2.63 -0.23 8.65
C VAL A 32 -2.99 0.02 10.11
N GLN A 33 -3.92 -0.76 10.64
CA GLN A 33 -4.34 -0.65 12.03
C GLN A 33 -3.16 -0.87 12.97
N TYR A 34 -2.39 -1.93 12.74
CA TYR A 34 -1.23 -2.23 13.57
C TYR A 34 -0.20 -1.10 13.50
N GLY A 35 0.07 -0.58 12.30
CA GLY A 35 1.03 0.49 12.13
C GLY A 35 0.66 1.76 12.89
N PHE A 36 -0.59 2.17 12.79
CA PHE A 36 -1.00 3.42 13.44
C PHE A 36 -1.33 3.25 14.91
N GLU A 37 -1.98 2.15 15.29
CA GLU A 37 -2.46 2.00 16.66
C GLU A 37 -1.44 1.36 17.59
N THR A 38 -0.61 0.43 17.09
CA THR A 38 0.36 -0.26 17.92
C THR A 38 1.76 0.34 17.80
N LEU A 39 2.20 0.63 16.58
CA LEU A 39 3.53 1.17 16.33
C LEU A 39 3.58 2.69 16.36
N ASN A 40 2.44 3.35 16.44
CA ASN A 40 2.32 4.81 16.50
C ASN A 40 3.01 5.48 15.32
N LEU A 41 2.86 4.92 14.13
CA LEU A 41 3.42 5.51 12.91
C LEU A 41 2.61 6.73 12.49
N HIS A 42 3.24 7.63 11.76
CA HIS A 42 2.56 8.77 11.15
C HIS A 42 2.26 8.51 9.67
N ARG A 43 3.10 7.72 9.02
CA ARG A 43 3.02 7.49 7.58
C ARG A 43 3.33 6.03 7.25
N ILE A 44 2.51 5.44 6.40
CA ILE A 44 2.76 4.11 5.83
C ILE A 44 2.78 4.25 4.32
N GLU A 45 3.85 3.80 3.69
CA GLU A 45 4.05 3.92 2.24
C GLU A 45 4.23 2.53 1.65
N LEU A 46 3.76 2.36 0.41
CA LEU A 46 3.97 1.12 -0.33
C LEU A 46 4.12 1.42 -1.81
N GLU A 47 4.59 0.42 -2.56
CA GLU A 47 4.70 0.50 -4.01
C GLU A 47 3.91 -0.63 -4.63
N VAL A 48 3.21 -0.33 -5.72
CA VAL A 48 2.42 -1.28 -6.50
C VAL A 48 2.88 -1.20 -7.94
N TYR A 49 3.12 -2.34 -8.57
CA TYR A 49 3.56 -2.36 -9.96
C TYR A 49 2.36 -2.22 -10.92
N ASP A 50 2.64 -1.68 -12.10
CA ASP A 50 1.61 -1.32 -13.07
C ASP A 50 0.84 -2.51 -13.62
N PHE A 51 1.40 -3.71 -13.54
CA PHE A 51 0.71 -4.92 -14.00
C PHE A 51 -0.27 -5.46 -12.96
N ASN A 52 -0.46 -4.79 -11.84
CA ASN A 52 -1.36 -5.24 -10.78
C ASN A 52 -2.34 -4.14 -10.36
N PRO A 53 -3.25 -3.75 -11.27
CA PRO A 53 -4.21 -2.68 -10.95
C PRO A 53 -5.19 -3.07 -9.84
N ARG A 54 -5.43 -4.37 -9.67
CA ARG A 54 -6.32 -4.84 -8.60
C ARG A 54 -5.74 -4.53 -7.23
N ALA A 55 -4.43 -4.69 -7.07
CA ALA A 55 -3.77 -4.35 -5.81
C ALA A 55 -3.89 -2.86 -5.51
N ALA A 56 -3.65 -2.01 -6.52
CA ALA A 56 -3.80 -0.57 -6.34
C ALA A 56 -5.21 -0.22 -5.88
N HIS A 57 -6.22 -0.85 -6.46
CA HIS A 57 -7.61 -0.61 -6.10
C HIS A 57 -7.88 -1.02 -4.64
N VAL A 58 -7.33 -2.17 -4.21
CA VAL A 58 -7.47 -2.62 -2.82
C VAL A 58 -6.87 -1.59 -1.86
N TYR A 59 -5.70 -1.06 -2.18
CA TYR A 59 -5.06 -0.08 -1.32
C TYR A 59 -5.81 1.24 -1.30
N GLU A 60 -6.34 1.67 -2.44
CA GLU A 60 -7.16 2.88 -2.48
C GLU A 60 -8.40 2.75 -1.59
N LYS A 61 -9.04 1.59 -1.62
CA LYS A 61 -10.17 1.32 -0.75
C LYS A 61 -9.82 1.34 0.73
N ALA A 62 -8.58 0.97 1.06
CA ALA A 62 -8.11 1.00 2.43
C ALA A 62 -7.70 2.39 2.90
N GLY A 63 -7.74 3.38 1.99
CA GLY A 63 -7.44 4.76 2.35
C GLY A 63 -6.12 5.28 1.82
N PHE A 64 -5.37 4.46 1.08
CA PHE A 64 -4.10 4.90 0.50
C PHE A 64 -4.36 5.87 -0.65
N VAL A 65 -3.47 6.86 -0.76
CA VAL A 65 -3.52 7.88 -1.79
C VAL A 65 -2.31 7.72 -2.71
N ARG A 66 -2.51 7.86 -4.00
CA ARG A 66 -1.41 7.82 -4.97
C ARG A 66 -0.60 9.09 -4.85
N GLU A 67 0.72 8.95 -4.75
CA GLU A 67 1.62 10.08 -4.65
C GLU A 67 2.44 10.29 -5.91
N GLY A 68 2.68 9.25 -6.67
CA GLY A 68 3.47 9.38 -7.88
C GLY A 68 3.85 8.03 -8.47
N GLU A 69 4.74 8.07 -9.44
CA GLU A 69 5.20 6.87 -10.14
C GLU A 69 6.72 6.88 -10.26
N LYS A 70 7.30 5.69 -10.19
CA LYS A 70 8.71 5.47 -10.49
C LYS A 70 8.81 4.76 -11.83
N ARG A 71 9.51 5.36 -12.77
CA ARG A 71 9.67 4.78 -14.10
C ARG A 71 10.68 3.64 -14.04
N ASP A 72 10.43 2.57 -14.83
CA ASP A 72 11.36 1.45 -14.99
C ASP A 72 11.85 0.92 -13.63
N ALA A 73 10.92 0.75 -12.71
CA ALA A 73 11.26 0.33 -11.35
C ALA A 73 11.48 -1.15 -11.21
N LEU A 74 10.97 -1.96 -12.16
CA LEU A 74 11.10 -3.41 -12.12
C LEU A 74 11.21 -3.96 -13.53
N PHE A 75 12.20 -4.84 -13.75
CA PHE A 75 12.29 -5.62 -14.99
C PHE A 75 11.67 -6.99 -14.72
N TRP A 76 10.60 -7.32 -15.44
CA TRP A 76 9.87 -8.55 -15.22
C TRP A 76 9.20 -9.03 -16.51
N GLN A 77 9.35 -10.30 -16.80
CA GLN A 77 8.78 -10.93 -17.99
C GLN A 77 9.12 -10.16 -19.27
N GLY A 78 10.38 -9.79 -19.40
CA GLY A 78 10.90 -9.21 -20.64
C GLY A 78 10.65 -7.72 -20.83
N SER A 79 10.08 -7.02 -19.84
CA SER A 79 9.87 -5.57 -19.98
C SER A 79 10.02 -4.86 -18.64
N TYR A 80 10.23 -3.55 -18.73
CA TYR A 80 10.26 -2.70 -17.55
C TYR A 80 8.86 -2.26 -17.14
N HIS A 81 8.65 -2.15 -15.85
CA HIS A 81 7.36 -1.79 -15.27
C HIS A 81 7.51 -0.61 -14.33
N LYS A 82 6.48 0.22 -14.27
CA LYS A 82 6.41 1.32 -13.32
C LYS A 82 5.99 0.83 -11.95
N ALA A 83 6.44 1.54 -10.92
CA ALA A 83 5.91 1.37 -9.58
C ALA A 83 5.06 2.60 -9.23
N ILE A 84 3.88 2.36 -8.72
CA ILE A 84 2.98 3.41 -8.23
C ILE A 84 3.23 3.55 -6.74
N VAL A 85 3.61 4.74 -6.29
CA VAL A 85 3.86 5.01 -4.87
C VAL A 85 2.55 5.46 -4.24
N MET A 86 2.17 4.80 -3.16
CA MET A 86 0.95 5.10 -2.43
C MET A 86 1.25 5.24 -0.95
N SER A 87 0.50 6.06 -0.26
CA SER A 87 0.69 6.28 1.17
C SER A 87 -0.63 6.52 1.88
N ILE A 88 -0.61 6.28 3.18
CA ILE A 88 -1.68 6.69 4.07
C ILE A 88 -1.04 7.34 5.29
N LEU A 89 -1.61 8.46 5.71
CA LEU A 89 -1.13 9.21 6.87
C LEU A 89 -2.06 8.99 8.04
N GLN A 90 -1.54 9.16 9.25
CA GLN A 90 -2.34 8.97 10.46
C GLN A 90 -3.65 9.77 10.44
N PRO A 91 -3.66 11.06 10.05
CA PRO A 91 -4.93 11.79 9.97
C PRO A 91 -5.94 11.18 9.00
N ASP A 92 -5.46 10.62 7.88
CA ASP A 92 -6.34 9.94 6.93
C ASP A 92 -7.01 8.74 7.59
N TYR A 93 -6.23 7.97 8.32
CA TYR A 93 -6.72 6.77 9.02
C TYR A 93 -7.74 7.14 10.09
N GLU A 94 -7.47 8.17 10.88
CA GLU A 94 -8.38 8.61 11.93
C GLU A 94 -9.70 9.10 11.35
N ASN A 95 -9.67 9.80 10.22
CA ASN A 95 -10.89 10.27 9.55
C ASN A 95 -11.73 9.09 9.07
N ASP A 96 -11.10 8.08 8.47
CA ASP A 96 -11.82 6.90 8.01
C ASP A 96 -12.43 6.13 9.18
N ARG A 97 -11.71 6.04 10.28
CA ARG A 97 -12.20 5.33 11.46
C ARG A 97 -13.41 6.00 12.08
N GLY A 98 -13.50 7.32 11.95
CA GLY A 98 -14.61 8.10 12.50
C GLY A 98 -15.90 7.94 11.73
N ARG A 99 -15.87 7.23 10.62
CA ARG A 99 -17.05 6.97 9.82
C ARG A 99 -17.62 5.61 10.18
#